data_4407bb52c4e9663cb8ea2f341034f169
#
_entry.id   4407bb52c4e9663cb8ea2f341034f169
#
_cell.length_a   1.000
_cell.length_b   1.000
_cell.length_c   1.000
_cell.angle_alpha   90.00
_cell.angle_beta   90.00
_cell.angle_gamma   90.00
#
_symmetry.space_group_name_H-M   'P 1'
#
loop_
_entity.id
_entity.type
_entity.pdbx_description
1 polymer ?
#
loop_
_entity_poly.entity_id
_entity_poly.type
_entity_poly.pdbx_seq_one_letter_code
_entity_poly.pdbx_strand_id
1 'polypeptide(L)'
;MHRTDIPADSLAVLRRGAVIPAHLLALDAERRLDERRQRAMTRYYLDAGAGGVAVGVHSTQFAIRETGLYEPVLSLAMQTAREWEPIGGRRPLFMVAGLSGRTEQAVREAGIARGLGYHAGLLSLAAMKGASEDELVRHCEAVAAEMPLVGFYLQPAVGGIALPASFWARFAAIDNVVAIKMAPFHRYRTLDVIRGVIAARAEDRVTLYTGNDDHIVLDLLAPFTFPRDGQPVTVRVRGGLLGHWSVWTQRAVELLAVIHAAVDAGQVPMNLLALDAQVTDCNAALFDVAHDFHGCIAGCHEVLRRQGLLEGIWCLDPAEGLSPGQAAELSRVQRDYPHLVDDDFVAANRERWLA
;
A
#
# COMPACT_ATOMS: atom_id res chain seq x y z
N MET A 1 -12.13 14.35 11.83
CA MET A 1 -12.21 12.95 12.29
C MET A 1 -10.97 12.64 13.12
N HIS A 2 -11.17 12.13 14.29
CA HIS A 2 -10.07 11.70 15.17
C HIS A 2 -9.90 10.17 15.09
N ARG A 3 -8.73 9.64 15.43
CA ARG A 3 -8.43 8.19 15.42
C ARG A 3 -9.38 7.37 16.29
N THR A 4 -9.96 7.98 17.32
CA THR A 4 -10.98 7.34 18.17
C THR A 4 -12.33 7.18 17.50
N ASP A 5 -12.57 7.85 16.37
CA ASP A 5 -13.79 7.77 15.58
C ASP A 5 -13.74 6.61 14.57
N ILE A 6 -12.54 5.99 14.40
CA ILE A 6 -12.40 4.80 13.55
C ILE A 6 -13.15 3.65 14.20
N PRO A 7 -14.01 2.90 13.46
CA PRO A 7 -14.68 1.73 13.99
C PRO A 7 -13.66 0.75 14.62
N ALA A 8 -13.96 0.27 15.82
CA ALA A 8 -13.03 -0.56 16.59
C ALA A 8 -12.57 -1.80 15.81
N ASP A 9 -13.47 -2.44 15.07
CA ASP A 9 -13.16 -3.62 14.26
C ASP A 9 -12.23 -3.28 13.09
N SER A 10 -12.43 -2.14 12.43
CA SER A 10 -11.54 -1.66 11.35
C SER A 10 -10.14 -1.33 11.91
N LEU A 11 -10.06 -0.66 13.06
CA LEU A 11 -8.80 -0.37 13.73
C LEU A 11 -8.10 -1.66 14.18
N ALA A 12 -8.84 -2.67 14.61
CA ALA A 12 -8.30 -3.99 14.96
C ALA A 12 -7.68 -4.70 13.75
N VAL A 13 -8.28 -4.58 12.56
CA VAL A 13 -7.69 -5.09 11.31
C VAL A 13 -6.33 -4.43 11.03
N LEU A 14 -6.26 -3.09 11.12
CA LEU A 14 -5.01 -2.36 10.95
C LEU A 14 -3.93 -2.84 11.93
N ARG A 15 -4.28 -2.94 13.22
CA ARG A 15 -3.34 -3.28 14.30
C ARG A 15 -2.84 -4.71 14.26
N ARG A 16 -3.70 -5.65 13.88
CA ARG A 16 -3.30 -7.04 13.67
C ARG A 16 -2.30 -7.17 12.52
N GLY A 17 -2.45 -6.32 11.52
CA GLY A 17 -1.73 -6.39 10.25
C GLY A 17 -2.57 -7.05 9.17
N ALA A 18 -2.59 -6.44 8.00
CA ALA A 18 -3.42 -6.85 6.88
C ALA A 18 -2.68 -6.68 5.55
N VAL A 19 -3.17 -7.37 4.54
CA VAL A 19 -2.88 -7.07 3.14
C VAL A 19 -3.76 -5.89 2.73
N ILE A 20 -3.14 -4.77 2.35
CA ILE A 20 -3.80 -3.58 1.85
C ILE A 20 -3.26 -3.30 0.44
N PRO A 21 -3.91 -3.80 -0.62
CA PRO A 21 -3.50 -3.50 -2.00
C PRO A 21 -3.51 -1.99 -2.28
N ALA A 22 -2.51 -1.53 -3.02
CA ALA A 22 -2.50 -0.18 -3.56
C ALA A 22 -3.30 -0.18 -4.87
N HIS A 23 -4.55 0.31 -4.83
CA HIS A 23 -5.50 0.17 -5.93
C HIS A 23 -4.96 0.75 -7.24
N LEU A 24 -4.98 -0.06 -8.30
CA LEU A 24 -4.62 0.38 -9.65
C LEU A 24 -5.78 1.15 -10.29
N LEU A 25 -5.50 1.87 -11.36
CA LEU A 25 -6.48 2.66 -12.12
C LEU A 25 -6.86 1.91 -13.41
N ALA A 26 -8.13 1.58 -13.56
CA ALA A 26 -8.65 1.02 -14.79
C ALA A 26 -9.03 2.12 -15.78
N LEU A 27 -8.40 2.13 -16.94
CA LEU A 27 -8.70 3.05 -18.02
C LEU A 27 -9.10 2.29 -19.29
N ASP A 28 -9.91 2.95 -20.15
CA ASP A 28 -10.17 2.51 -21.51
C ASP A 28 -9.07 2.98 -22.49
N ALA A 29 -9.18 2.62 -23.75
CA ALA A 29 -8.20 2.98 -24.78
C ALA A 29 -8.08 4.52 -24.99
N GLU A 30 -9.11 5.27 -24.65
CA GLU A 30 -9.14 6.74 -24.68
C GLU A 30 -8.66 7.36 -23.37
N ARG A 31 -8.13 6.55 -22.42
CA ARG A 31 -7.67 6.93 -21.08
C ARG A 31 -8.76 7.56 -20.21
N ARG A 32 -10.00 7.18 -20.41
CA ARG A 32 -11.12 7.50 -19.53
C ARG A 32 -11.28 6.39 -18.48
N LEU A 33 -11.84 6.73 -17.32
CA LEU A 33 -12.10 5.76 -16.26
C LEU A 33 -13.04 4.65 -16.74
N ASP A 34 -12.58 3.40 -16.72
CA ASP A 34 -13.42 2.22 -16.89
C ASP A 34 -14.01 1.81 -15.52
N GLU A 35 -15.16 2.35 -15.22
CA GLU A 35 -15.82 2.10 -13.93
C GLU A 35 -16.12 0.63 -13.68
N ARG A 36 -16.49 -0.12 -14.72
CA ARG A 36 -16.80 -1.55 -14.60
C ARG A 36 -15.58 -2.34 -14.12
N ARG A 37 -14.43 -2.10 -14.74
CA ARG A 37 -13.18 -2.78 -14.38
C ARG A 37 -12.59 -2.24 -13.08
N GLN A 38 -12.78 -0.95 -12.79
CA GLN A 38 -12.41 -0.36 -11.51
C GLN A 38 -13.17 -1.03 -10.34
N ARG A 39 -14.48 -1.24 -10.51
CA ARG A 39 -15.30 -2.01 -9.54
C ARG A 39 -14.84 -3.48 -9.46
N ALA A 40 -14.56 -4.11 -10.61
CA ALA A 40 -14.10 -5.49 -10.63
C ALA A 40 -12.80 -5.69 -9.84
N MET A 41 -11.84 -4.78 -9.95
CA MET A 41 -10.61 -4.84 -9.15
C MET A 41 -10.89 -4.68 -7.64
N THR A 42 -11.77 -3.76 -7.25
CA THR A 42 -12.15 -3.65 -5.83
C THR A 42 -12.78 -4.96 -5.33
N ARG A 43 -13.70 -5.56 -6.10
CA ARG A 43 -14.34 -6.84 -5.79
C ARG A 43 -13.32 -7.98 -5.67
N TYR A 44 -12.35 -8.02 -6.59
CA TYR A 44 -11.24 -8.96 -6.55
C TYR A 44 -10.45 -8.86 -5.25
N TYR A 45 -10.04 -7.66 -4.83
CA TYR A 45 -9.30 -7.48 -3.58
C TYR A 45 -10.09 -7.96 -2.36
N LEU A 46 -11.38 -7.67 -2.32
CA LEU A 46 -12.25 -8.08 -1.22
C LEU A 46 -12.43 -9.60 -1.17
N ASP A 47 -12.66 -10.23 -2.32
CA ASP A 47 -12.82 -11.68 -2.42
C ASP A 47 -11.50 -12.43 -2.15
N ALA A 48 -10.36 -11.86 -2.54
CA ALA A 48 -9.03 -12.35 -2.21
C ALA A 48 -8.72 -12.32 -0.70
N GLY A 49 -9.50 -11.58 0.08
CA GLY A 49 -9.34 -11.51 1.54
C GLY A 49 -8.51 -10.34 2.04
N ALA A 50 -8.31 -9.31 1.21
CA ALA A 50 -7.66 -8.08 1.65
C ALA A 50 -8.36 -7.48 2.88
N GLY A 51 -7.59 -6.98 3.85
CA GLY A 51 -8.12 -6.33 5.04
C GLY A 51 -8.40 -4.84 4.86
N GLY A 52 -8.23 -4.33 3.66
CA GLY A 52 -8.48 -2.96 3.27
C GLY A 52 -7.99 -2.69 1.86
N VAL A 53 -8.18 -1.48 1.37
CA VAL A 53 -7.68 -1.02 0.06
C VAL A 53 -7.17 0.41 0.20
N ALA A 54 -6.03 0.70 -0.42
CA ALA A 54 -5.48 2.05 -0.50
C ALA A 54 -5.75 2.65 -1.89
N VAL A 55 -6.52 3.73 -1.97
CA VAL A 55 -7.00 4.33 -3.22
C VAL A 55 -6.48 5.75 -3.37
N GLY A 56 -6.14 6.19 -4.59
CA GLY A 56 -5.58 7.52 -4.83
C GLY A 56 -4.10 7.64 -4.47
N VAL A 57 -3.42 6.51 -4.30
CA VAL A 57 -1.99 6.38 -3.99
C VAL A 57 -1.15 6.34 -5.27
N HIS A 58 0.16 6.11 -5.16
CA HIS A 58 1.07 6.07 -6.32
C HIS A 58 0.56 5.15 -7.45
N SER A 59 0.17 3.91 -7.12
CA SER A 59 -0.33 2.94 -8.11
C SER A 59 -1.66 3.34 -8.76
N THR A 60 -2.46 4.20 -8.11
CA THR A 60 -3.67 4.79 -8.70
C THR A 60 -3.33 5.96 -9.66
N GLN A 61 -2.05 6.28 -9.78
CA GLN A 61 -1.46 7.39 -10.55
C GLN A 61 -1.83 8.77 -9.94
N PHE A 62 -0.82 9.50 -9.49
CA PHE A 62 -1.06 10.82 -8.86
C PHE A 62 -1.76 11.82 -9.79
N ALA A 63 -1.60 11.65 -11.11
CA ALA A 63 -2.22 12.47 -12.14
C ALA A 63 -3.77 12.42 -12.16
N ILE A 64 -4.42 11.49 -11.44
CA ILE A 64 -5.89 11.51 -11.25
C ILE A 64 -6.40 12.84 -10.70
N ARG A 65 -5.53 13.60 -10.03
CA ARG A 65 -5.84 14.93 -9.46
C ARG A 65 -5.96 15.99 -10.53
N GLU A 66 -5.11 15.93 -11.53
CA GLU A 66 -5.07 16.87 -12.66
C GLU A 66 -6.20 16.62 -13.65
N THR A 67 -6.65 15.37 -13.74
CA THR A 67 -7.74 14.96 -14.63
C THR A 67 -9.13 14.96 -13.98
N GLY A 68 -9.22 15.38 -12.71
CA GLY A 68 -10.49 15.42 -11.98
C GLY A 68 -11.03 14.05 -11.54
N LEU A 69 -10.20 12.99 -11.61
CA LEU A 69 -10.59 11.62 -11.28
C LEU A 69 -10.39 11.27 -9.80
N TYR A 70 -9.80 12.13 -8.98
CA TYR A 70 -9.52 11.82 -7.58
C TYR A 70 -10.76 11.40 -6.80
N GLU A 71 -11.74 12.29 -6.69
CA GLU A 71 -13.00 12.01 -5.97
C GLU A 71 -13.82 10.89 -6.62
N PRO A 72 -14.01 10.84 -7.95
CA PRO A 72 -14.71 9.73 -8.61
C PRO A 72 -14.12 8.35 -8.30
N VAL A 73 -12.81 8.18 -8.39
CA VAL A 73 -12.15 6.88 -8.15
C VAL A 73 -12.25 6.46 -6.68
N LEU A 74 -12.06 7.40 -5.75
CA LEU A 74 -12.23 7.15 -4.32
C LEU A 74 -13.69 6.77 -3.98
N SER A 75 -14.64 7.52 -4.53
CA SER A 75 -16.08 7.26 -4.34
C SER A 75 -16.47 5.89 -4.85
N LEU A 76 -16.02 5.53 -6.06
CA LEU A 76 -16.32 4.27 -6.69
C LEU A 76 -15.80 3.06 -5.89
N ALA A 77 -14.57 3.15 -5.39
CA ALA A 77 -13.97 2.09 -4.57
C ALA A 77 -14.71 1.93 -3.24
N MET A 78 -15.03 3.03 -2.57
CA MET A 78 -15.76 3.00 -1.29
C MET A 78 -17.19 2.48 -1.47
N GLN A 79 -17.91 2.93 -2.52
CA GLN A 79 -19.24 2.43 -2.84
C GLN A 79 -19.19 0.93 -3.11
N THR A 80 -18.27 0.47 -3.94
CA THR A 80 -18.11 -0.96 -4.25
C THR A 80 -17.82 -1.78 -3.00
N ALA A 81 -16.95 -1.29 -2.11
CA ALA A 81 -16.62 -1.98 -0.87
C ALA A 81 -17.83 -2.10 0.08
N ARG A 82 -18.76 -1.15 0.04
CA ARG A 82 -20.00 -1.18 0.84
C ARG A 82 -21.07 -2.08 0.24
N GLU A 83 -21.16 -2.13 -1.07
CA GLU A 83 -22.22 -2.87 -1.79
C GLU A 83 -21.87 -4.34 -2.01
N TRP A 84 -20.59 -4.66 -2.21
CA TRP A 84 -20.15 -6.00 -2.53
C TRP A 84 -20.29 -6.96 -1.36
N GLU A 85 -20.78 -8.17 -1.65
CA GLU A 85 -20.82 -9.28 -0.71
C GLU A 85 -19.67 -10.24 -1.03
N PRO A 86 -18.55 -10.21 -0.26
CA PRO A 86 -17.38 -11.02 -0.56
C PRO A 86 -17.63 -12.51 -0.37
N ILE A 87 -16.85 -13.33 -1.05
CA ILE A 87 -16.76 -14.76 -0.79
C ILE A 87 -16.37 -14.98 0.69
N GLY A 88 -17.14 -15.79 1.39
CA GLY A 88 -16.96 -16.02 2.84
C GLY A 88 -17.53 -14.94 3.75
N GLY A 89 -18.33 -14.02 3.19
CA GLY A 89 -19.09 -13.00 3.93
C GLY A 89 -18.29 -11.72 4.20
N ARG A 90 -19.00 -10.72 4.71
CA ARG A 90 -18.42 -9.40 5.03
C ARG A 90 -17.45 -9.48 6.19
N ARG A 91 -16.35 -8.74 6.05
CA ARG A 91 -15.32 -8.60 7.06
C ARG A 91 -15.05 -7.11 7.29
N PRO A 92 -14.62 -6.70 8.50
CA PRO A 92 -14.15 -5.34 8.72
C PRO A 92 -12.98 -5.01 7.79
N LEU A 93 -12.99 -3.80 7.24
CA LEU A 93 -11.97 -3.28 6.32
C LEU A 93 -11.35 -2.02 6.91
N PHE A 94 -10.07 -1.80 6.61
CA PHE A 94 -9.39 -0.53 6.87
C PHE A 94 -9.10 0.18 5.55
N MET A 95 -9.97 1.12 5.15
CA MET A 95 -9.89 1.85 3.89
C MET A 95 -8.97 3.06 4.03
N VAL A 96 -8.04 3.22 3.09
CA VAL A 96 -7.02 4.27 3.09
C VAL A 96 -7.14 5.11 1.82
N ALA A 97 -7.17 6.45 1.98
CA ALA A 97 -7.11 7.38 0.86
C ALA A 97 -5.70 7.95 0.70
N GLY A 98 -5.16 7.98 -0.50
CA GLY A 98 -3.92 8.70 -0.79
C GLY A 98 -4.15 10.21 -0.71
N LEU A 99 -3.27 10.92 0.00
CA LEU A 99 -3.27 12.37 0.11
C LEU A 99 -1.96 12.92 -0.46
N SER A 100 -2.03 14.01 -1.20
CA SER A 100 -0.87 14.58 -1.89
C SER A 100 -0.97 16.11 -2.01
N GLY A 101 0.11 16.72 -2.48
CA GLY A 101 0.17 18.16 -2.71
C GLY A 101 0.68 18.94 -1.50
N ARG A 102 0.66 20.27 -1.63
CA ARG A 102 0.99 21.18 -0.53
C ARG A 102 -0.16 21.19 0.48
N THR A 103 0.05 21.80 1.63
CA THR A 103 -0.84 21.73 2.80
C THR A 103 -2.31 21.99 2.46
N GLU A 104 -2.59 23.05 1.71
CA GLU A 104 -3.96 23.39 1.35
C GLU A 104 -4.64 22.30 0.50
N GLN A 105 -3.94 21.73 -0.47
CA GLN A 105 -4.46 20.63 -1.27
C GLN A 105 -4.64 19.36 -0.44
N ALA A 106 -3.64 18.97 0.36
CA ALA A 106 -3.71 17.76 1.18
C ALA A 106 -4.85 17.83 2.21
N VAL A 107 -5.10 19.01 2.79
CA VAL A 107 -6.23 19.27 3.71
C VAL A 107 -7.57 19.13 2.97
N ARG A 108 -7.70 19.69 1.74
CA ARG A 108 -8.93 19.50 0.93
C ARG A 108 -9.15 18.01 0.58
N GLU A 109 -8.11 17.30 0.16
CA GLU A 109 -8.19 15.87 -0.14
C GLU A 109 -8.58 15.05 1.10
N ALA A 110 -8.03 15.38 2.28
CA ALA A 110 -8.42 14.77 3.54
C ALA A 110 -9.90 15.00 3.87
N GLY A 111 -10.41 16.19 3.61
CA GLY A 111 -11.84 16.51 3.76
C GLY A 111 -12.74 15.67 2.85
N ILE A 112 -12.37 15.53 1.57
CA ILE A 112 -13.07 14.66 0.60
C ILE A 112 -13.04 13.21 1.07
N ALA A 113 -11.85 12.67 1.38
CA ALA A 113 -11.69 11.28 1.81
C ALA A 113 -12.50 10.96 3.08
N ARG A 114 -12.47 11.87 4.07
CA ARG A 114 -13.29 11.77 5.27
C ARG A 114 -14.79 11.74 4.93
N GLY A 115 -15.23 12.65 4.04
CA GLY A 115 -16.63 12.70 3.60
C GLY A 115 -17.10 11.42 2.91
N LEU A 116 -16.23 10.76 2.18
CA LEU A 116 -16.49 9.46 1.54
C LEU A 116 -16.46 8.28 2.53
N GLY A 117 -15.92 8.47 3.75
CA GLY A 117 -15.87 7.46 4.80
C GLY A 117 -14.57 6.63 4.84
N TYR A 118 -13.47 7.15 4.28
CA TYR A 118 -12.16 6.56 4.48
C TYR A 118 -11.71 6.70 5.94
N HIS A 119 -10.98 5.68 6.44
CA HIS A 119 -10.57 5.61 7.83
C HIS A 119 -9.29 6.41 8.13
N ALA A 120 -8.38 6.50 7.15
CA ALA A 120 -7.14 7.25 7.26
C ALA A 120 -6.62 7.74 5.91
N GLY A 121 -5.78 8.77 5.94
CA GLY A 121 -5.07 9.28 4.78
C GLY A 121 -3.62 8.84 4.73
N LEU A 122 -3.16 8.24 3.62
CA LEU A 122 -1.75 7.98 3.33
C LEU A 122 -1.13 9.24 2.75
N LEU A 123 -0.38 9.98 3.55
CA LEU A 123 0.14 11.30 3.19
C LEU A 123 1.48 11.20 2.47
N SER A 124 1.51 11.60 1.20
CA SER A 124 2.75 11.75 0.42
C SER A 124 3.35 13.14 0.65
N LEU A 125 4.64 13.19 0.98
CA LEU A 125 5.39 14.42 1.15
C LEU A 125 6.15 14.85 -0.12
N ALA A 126 5.95 14.20 -1.25
CA ALA A 126 6.68 14.47 -2.50
C ALA A 126 6.59 15.96 -2.94
N ALA A 127 5.41 16.58 -2.77
CA ALA A 127 5.20 18.00 -3.11
C ALA A 127 5.89 18.99 -2.16
N MET A 128 6.43 18.48 -1.03
CA MET A 128 7.13 19.26 0.00
C MET A 128 8.67 19.17 -0.15
N LYS A 129 9.16 18.72 -1.29
CA LYS A 129 10.60 18.61 -1.57
C LYS A 129 11.29 19.96 -1.34
N GLY A 130 12.35 19.96 -0.53
CA GLY A 130 13.10 21.17 -0.15
C GLY A 130 12.56 21.90 1.10
N ALA A 131 11.43 21.46 1.66
CA ALA A 131 10.95 22.01 2.92
C ALA A 131 11.83 21.56 4.11
N SER A 132 11.92 22.41 5.12
CA SER A 132 12.56 22.08 6.39
C SER A 132 11.74 21.02 7.17
N GLU A 133 12.39 20.36 8.13
CA GLU A 133 11.70 19.39 9.00
C GLU A 133 10.51 20.02 9.74
N ASP A 134 10.66 21.27 10.21
CA ASP A 134 9.58 21.99 10.87
C ASP A 134 8.38 22.27 9.96
N GLU A 135 8.63 22.60 8.69
CA GLU A 135 7.56 22.78 7.70
C GLU A 135 6.86 21.46 7.37
N LEU A 136 7.62 20.37 7.25
CA LEU A 136 7.07 19.03 7.03
C LEU A 136 6.17 18.60 8.21
N VAL A 137 6.61 18.82 9.45
CA VAL A 137 5.82 18.46 10.63
C VAL A 137 4.55 19.30 10.70
N ARG A 138 4.63 20.63 10.53
CA ARG A 138 3.44 21.50 10.48
C ARG A 138 2.46 21.11 9.38
N HIS A 139 2.96 20.71 8.21
CA HIS A 139 2.13 20.17 7.15
C HIS A 139 1.39 18.90 7.60
N CYS A 140 2.09 17.95 8.21
CA CYS A 140 1.48 16.72 8.74
C CYS A 140 0.45 16.99 9.84
N GLU A 141 0.73 17.93 10.75
CA GLU A 141 -0.20 18.34 11.82
C GLU A 141 -1.48 18.95 11.25
N ALA A 142 -1.36 19.83 10.23
CA ALA A 142 -2.50 20.43 9.57
C ALA A 142 -3.42 19.41 8.89
N VAL A 143 -2.84 18.40 8.22
CA VAL A 143 -3.62 17.33 7.58
C VAL A 143 -4.19 16.38 8.64
N ALA A 144 -3.43 16.08 9.70
CA ALA A 144 -3.88 15.24 10.82
C ALA A 144 -5.07 15.85 11.57
N ALA A 145 -5.24 17.17 11.55
CA ALA A 145 -6.42 17.84 12.11
C ALA A 145 -7.73 17.47 11.38
N GLU A 146 -7.65 17.10 10.09
CA GLU A 146 -8.82 16.71 9.28
C GLU A 146 -9.18 15.23 9.42
N MET A 147 -8.19 14.32 9.40
CA MET A 147 -8.41 12.88 9.50
C MET A 147 -7.17 12.13 10.04
N PRO A 148 -7.34 10.89 10.53
CA PRO A 148 -6.21 10.04 10.93
C PRO A 148 -5.22 9.84 9.78
N LEU A 149 -3.92 9.80 10.10
CA LEU A 149 -2.87 9.65 9.12
C LEU A 149 -2.18 8.29 9.16
N VAL A 150 -1.86 7.81 7.97
CA VAL A 150 -0.81 6.84 7.71
C VAL A 150 0.39 7.58 7.12
N GLY A 151 1.53 7.56 7.78
CA GLY A 151 2.77 8.12 7.25
C GLY A 151 3.24 7.35 6.02
N PHE A 152 3.89 8.02 5.09
CA PHE A 152 4.40 7.40 3.89
C PHE A 152 5.87 7.76 3.64
N TYR A 153 6.77 6.80 3.88
CA TYR A 153 8.15 6.93 3.43
C TYR A 153 8.25 6.42 1.99
N LEU A 154 8.06 7.31 1.02
CA LEU A 154 8.10 6.96 -0.40
C LEU A 154 9.54 6.78 -0.88
N GLN A 155 9.79 5.82 -1.77
CA GLN A 155 11.03 5.57 -2.48
C GLN A 155 11.51 6.83 -3.23
N PRO A 156 12.75 7.29 -3.01
CA PRO A 156 13.26 8.51 -3.66
C PRO A 156 13.30 8.46 -5.19
N ALA A 157 13.49 7.29 -5.81
CA ALA A 157 13.49 7.15 -7.26
C ALA A 157 12.13 7.49 -7.90
N VAL A 158 11.03 7.36 -7.14
CA VAL A 158 9.66 7.69 -7.60
C VAL A 158 9.11 8.93 -6.89
N GLY A 159 9.97 9.88 -6.53
CA GLY A 159 9.59 11.19 -6.01
C GLY A 159 9.59 11.34 -4.48
N GLY A 160 10.02 10.34 -3.73
CA GLY A 160 10.17 10.45 -2.28
C GLY A 160 11.29 11.41 -1.86
N ILE A 161 11.28 11.78 -0.58
CA ILE A 161 12.32 12.61 0.05
C ILE A 161 12.97 11.85 1.21
N ALA A 162 14.24 12.14 1.48
CA ALA A 162 14.92 11.55 2.63
C ALA A 162 14.41 12.18 3.93
N LEU A 163 13.99 11.33 4.87
CA LEU A 163 13.40 11.74 6.14
C LEU A 163 14.22 11.11 7.28
N PRO A 164 14.83 11.92 8.17
CA PRO A 164 15.63 11.40 9.28
C PRO A 164 14.77 10.83 10.42
N ALA A 165 15.39 10.10 11.34
CA ALA A 165 14.71 9.55 12.51
C ALA A 165 14.05 10.65 13.40
N SER A 166 14.63 11.86 13.45
CA SER A 166 14.03 13.02 14.14
C SER A 166 12.67 13.40 13.58
N PHE A 167 12.54 13.44 12.25
CA PHE A 167 11.25 13.66 11.60
C PHE A 167 10.24 12.59 11.99
N TRP A 168 10.62 11.32 11.94
CA TRP A 168 9.72 10.21 12.26
C TRP A 168 9.30 10.20 13.73
N ALA A 169 10.17 10.64 14.64
CA ALA A 169 9.82 10.81 16.05
C ALA A 169 8.75 11.89 16.23
N ARG A 170 8.91 13.03 15.59
CA ARG A 170 7.93 14.12 15.62
C ARG A 170 6.62 13.75 14.93
N PHE A 171 6.70 13.08 13.78
CA PHE A 171 5.52 12.59 13.07
C PHE A 171 4.74 11.57 13.90
N ALA A 172 5.44 10.58 14.48
CA ALA A 172 4.81 9.58 15.35
C ALA A 172 4.24 10.17 16.65
N ALA A 173 4.72 11.33 17.10
CA ALA A 173 4.18 12.04 18.26
C ALA A 173 2.82 12.72 17.98
N ILE A 174 2.47 12.97 16.70
CA ILE A 174 1.15 13.51 16.33
C ILE A 174 0.07 12.50 16.75
N ASP A 175 -0.86 12.92 17.62
CA ASP A 175 -1.83 12.01 18.23
C ASP A 175 -2.71 11.29 17.21
N ASN A 176 -3.05 11.94 16.10
CA ASN A 176 -3.92 11.40 15.05
C ASN A 176 -3.18 10.55 13.99
N VAL A 177 -1.93 10.14 14.23
CA VAL A 177 -1.21 9.17 13.40
C VAL A 177 -1.51 7.76 13.89
N VAL A 178 -1.93 6.87 13.00
CA VAL A 178 -2.33 5.48 13.32
C VAL A 178 -1.41 4.41 12.75
N ALA A 179 -0.67 4.74 11.68
CA ALA A 179 0.28 3.82 11.06
C ALA A 179 1.38 4.56 10.29
N ILE A 180 2.42 3.84 9.91
CA ILE A 180 3.45 4.30 8.96
C ILE A 180 3.72 3.20 7.95
N LYS A 181 3.60 3.53 6.65
CA LYS A 181 4.06 2.72 5.53
C LYS A 181 5.52 3.05 5.23
N MET A 182 6.38 2.04 5.34
CA MET A 182 7.82 2.15 5.05
C MET A 182 8.11 1.58 3.67
N ALA A 183 8.42 2.45 2.70
CA ALA A 183 8.71 2.09 1.32
C ALA A 183 9.95 2.81 0.76
N PRO A 184 11.05 3.02 1.52
CA PRO A 184 12.24 3.66 0.99
C PRO A 184 13.13 2.72 0.16
N PHE A 185 12.88 1.42 0.14
CA PHE A 185 13.74 0.36 -0.44
C PHE A 185 15.19 0.52 0.02
N HIS A 186 15.34 0.82 1.31
CA HIS A 186 16.63 1.14 1.89
C HIS A 186 16.61 0.80 3.38
N ARG A 187 17.31 -0.26 3.77
CA ARG A 187 17.26 -0.81 5.12
C ARG A 187 17.58 0.20 6.22
N TYR A 188 18.62 1.03 6.05
CA TYR A 188 18.97 2.04 7.06
C TYR A 188 17.84 3.05 7.28
N ARG A 189 17.16 3.50 6.21
CA ARG A 189 16.02 4.42 6.29
C ARG A 189 14.79 3.76 6.93
N THR A 190 14.58 2.47 6.70
CA THR A 190 13.56 1.69 7.41
C THR A 190 13.81 1.72 8.92
N LEU A 191 15.07 1.57 9.34
CA LEU A 191 15.45 1.65 10.77
C LEU A 191 15.25 3.05 11.36
N ASP A 192 15.39 4.13 10.58
CA ASP A 192 15.13 5.49 11.05
C ASP A 192 13.65 5.68 11.42
N VAL A 193 12.72 5.11 10.65
CA VAL A 193 11.29 5.10 11.00
C VAL A 193 11.06 4.39 12.33
N ILE A 194 11.61 3.19 12.46
CA ILE A 194 11.44 2.35 13.67
C ILE A 194 11.99 3.05 14.90
N ARG A 195 13.20 3.62 14.80
CA ARG A 195 13.81 4.42 15.88
C ARG A 195 12.96 5.63 16.24
N GLY A 196 12.39 6.31 15.23
CA GLY A 196 11.50 7.45 15.44
C GLY A 196 10.26 7.07 16.23
N VAL A 197 9.58 5.97 15.87
CA VAL A 197 8.40 5.47 16.58
C VAL A 197 8.72 5.11 18.03
N ILE A 198 9.84 4.42 18.27
CA ILE A 198 10.29 4.05 19.63
C ILE A 198 10.64 5.30 20.43
N ALA A 199 11.33 6.27 19.85
CA ALA A 199 11.68 7.53 20.53
C ALA A 199 10.43 8.33 20.92
N ALA A 200 9.40 8.33 20.11
CA ALA A 200 8.12 8.97 20.37
C ALA A 200 7.23 8.21 21.38
N ARG A 201 7.63 7.02 21.84
CA ARG A 201 6.81 6.11 22.67
C ARG A 201 5.45 5.81 22.03
N ALA A 202 5.44 5.64 20.71
CA ALA A 202 4.23 5.50 19.92
C ALA A 202 3.98 4.05 19.44
N GLU A 203 4.78 3.08 19.85
CA GLU A 203 4.76 1.68 19.39
C GLU A 203 3.43 0.96 19.65
N ASP A 204 2.69 1.35 20.69
CA ASP A 204 1.37 0.77 21.00
C ASP A 204 0.23 1.41 20.18
N ARG A 205 0.48 2.56 19.55
CA ARG A 205 -0.51 3.34 18.83
C ARG A 205 -0.28 3.31 17.32
N VAL A 206 0.97 3.44 16.88
CA VAL A 206 1.36 3.53 15.48
C VAL A 206 1.75 2.15 14.96
N THR A 207 0.94 1.60 14.06
CA THR A 207 1.22 0.29 13.44
C THR A 207 2.18 0.45 12.26
N LEU A 208 3.21 -0.38 12.20
CA LEU A 208 4.17 -0.38 11.09
C LEU A 208 3.71 -1.31 9.98
N TYR A 209 3.72 -0.78 8.76
CA TYR A 209 3.42 -1.50 7.52
C TYR A 209 4.60 -1.46 6.57
N THR A 210 4.92 -2.60 5.96
CA THR A 210 5.92 -2.60 4.89
C THR A 210 5.32 -2.08 3.59
N GLY A 211 6.12 -1.37 2.84
CA GLY A 211 5.99 -1.00 1.45
C GLY A 211 7.34 -1.18 0.76
N ASN A 212 8.30 -1.86 1.43
CA ASN A 212 9.57 -2.28 0.87
C ASN A 212 9.35 -3.53 0.02
N ASP A 213 8.93 -3.35 -1.22
CA ASP A 213 8.61 -4.44 -2.13
C ASP A 213 9.83 -5.31 -2.47
N ASP A 214 11.04 -4.82 -2.19
CA ASP A 214 12.31 -5.54 -2.30
C ASP A 214 12.62 -6.47 -1.09
N HIS A 215 11.77 -6.47 -0.05
CA HIS A 215 12.09 -7.18 1.19
C HIS A 215 10.86 -7.49 2.06
N ILE A 216 9.78 -7.94 1.43
CA ILE A 216 8.45 -8.06 2.05
C ILE A 216 8.44 -9.08 3.19
N VAL A 217 8.90 -10.30 2.90
CA VAL A 217 8.76 -11.44 3.83
C VAL A 217 9.64 -11.21 5.06
N LEU A 218 10.88 -10.79 4.87
CA LEU A 218 11.79 -10.54 5.99
C LEU A 218 11.43 -9.32 6.81
N ASP A 219 10.82 -8.27 6.22
CA ASP A 219 10.27 -7.16 7.00
C ASP A 219 9.19 -7.64 7.98
N LEU A 220 8.30 -8.52 7.54
CA LEU A 220 7.19 -9.06 8.33
C LEU A 220 7.65 -10.08 9.38
N LEU A 221 8.74 -10.82 9.11
CA LEU A 221 9.31 -11.81 10.03
C LEU A 221 10.19 -11.20 11.11
N ALA A 222 10.87 -10.07 10.82
CA ALA A 222 11.91 -9.54 11.69
C ALA A 222 11.35 -8.87 12.95
N PRO A 223 11.86 -9.19 14.15
CA PRO A 223 11.71 -8.35 15.32
C PRO A 223 12.76 -7.22 15.24
N PHE A 224 12.34 -5.98 15.44
CA PHE A 224 13.22 -4.81 15.51
C PHE A 224 13.33 -4.36 16.95
N THR A 225 14.50 -4.60 17.58
CA THR A 225 14.73 -4.27 18.98
C THR A 225 15.78 -3.17 19.11
N PHE A 226 15.39 -2.07 19.75
CA PHE A 226 16.27 -0.94 20.01
C PHE A 226 16.18 -0.52 21.47
N PRO A 227 17.28 -0.01 22.07
CA PRO A 227 17.26 0.47 23.44
C PRO A 227 16.51 1.82 23.53
N ARG A 228 15.70 1.97 24.59
CA ARG A 228 15.12 3.23 25.03
C ARG A 228 15.23 3.29 26.56
N ASP A 229 15.87 4.33 27.08
CA ASP A 229 16.14 4.51 28.51
C ASP A 229 16.83 3.28 29.16
N GLY A 230 17.76 2.66 28.42
CA GLY A 230 18.49 1.48 28.88
C GLY A 230 17.70 0.16 28.82
N GLN A 231 16.45 0.18 28.36
CA GLN A 231 15.61 -1.02 28.22
C GLN A 231 15.38 -1.36 26.75
N PRO A 232 15.35 -2.65 26.36
CA PRO A 232 15.03 -3.06 25.01
C PRO A 232 13.55 -2.84 24.72
N VAL A 233 13.25 -2.20 23.58
CA VAL A 233 11.90 -2.07 23.03
C VAL A 233 11.86 -2.79 21.69
N THR A 234 10.93 -3.72 21.56
CA THR A 234 10.76 -4.50 20.32
C THR A 234 9.48 -4.10 19.61
N VAL A 235 9.60 -3.78 18.34
CA VAL A 235 8.47 -3.53 17.44
C VAL A 235 8.51 -4.49 16.25
N ARG A 236 7.37 -4.68 15.59
CA ARG A 236 7.25 -5.52 14.40
C ARG A 236 6.48 -4.78 13.32
N VAL A 237 6.84 -5.04 12.07
CA VAL A 237 6.00 -4.73 10.93
C VAL A 237 4.86 -5.74 10.92
N ARG A 238 3.62 -5.26 10.87
CA ARG A 238 2.43 -6.10 11.07
C ARG A 238 1.78 -6.55 9.77
N GLY A 239 1.82 -5.71 8.74
CA GLY A 239 1.19 -5.96 7.46
C GLY A 239 1.89 -5.23 6.34
N GLY A 240 1.31 -5.27 5.14
CA GLY A 240 1.83 -4.55 3.99
C GLY A 240 0.77 -3.70 3.31
N LEU A 241 1.18 -2.51 2.92
CA LEU A 241 0.48 -1.64 2.00
C LEU A 241 1.38 -1.48 0.78
N LEU A 242 1.19 -2.36 -0.20
CA LEU A 242 2.17 -2.65 -1.23
C LEU A 242 1.57 -2.53 -2.63
N GLY A 243 2.36 -1.99 -3.57
CA GLY A 243 2.07 -2.04 -4.99
C GLY A 243 2.11 -3.47 -5.54
N HIS A 244 3.07 -4.28 -5.10
CA HIS A 244 3.16 -5.69 -5.46
C HIS A 244 1.85 -6.45 -5.15
N TRP A 245 1.24 -6.19 -4.00
CA TRP A 245 0.03 -6.88 -3.56
C TRP A 245 -1.26 -6.42 -4.26
N SER A 246 -1.15 -5.48 -5.21
CA SER A 246 -2.23 -5.11 -6.14
C SER A 246 -2.47 -6.17 -7.22
N VAL A 247 -1.55 -7.11 -7.37
CA VAL A 247 -1.65 -8.31 -8.18
C VAL A 247 -1.37 -9.53 -7.29
N TRP A 248 -1.86 -10.69 -7.67
CA TRP A 248 -1.71 -11.94 -6.90
C TRP A 248 -2.14 -11.79 -5.44
N THR A 249 -3.18 -10.98 -5.23
CA THR A 249 -3.62 -10.55 -3.89
C THR A 249 -4.03 -11.72 -3.01
N GLN A 250 -4.65 -12.78 -3.56
CA GLN A 250 -5.00 -13.97 -2.79
C GLN A 250 -3.75 -14.63 -2.20
N ARG A 251 -2.70 -14.78 -3.00
CA ARG A 251 -1.43 -15.37 -2.53
C ARG A 251 -0.74 -14.49 -1.48
N ALA A 252 -0.86 -13.17 -1.62
CA ALA A 252 -0.37 -12.25 -0.61
C ALA A 252 -1.09 -12.43 0.74
N VAL A 253 -2.41 -12.65 0.73
CA VAL A 253 -3.20 -12.91 1.94
C VAL A 253 -2.81 -14.23 2.59
N GLU A 254 -2.65 -15.29 1.79
CA GLU A 254 -2.19 -16.60 2.26
C GLU A 254 -0.77 -16.52 2.84
N LEU A 255 0.14 -15.82 2.16
CA LEU A 255 1.52 -15.59 2.62
C LEU A 255 1.55 -14.85 3.97
N LEU A 256 0.79 -13.75 4.10
CA LEU A 256 0.74 -13.00 5.35
C LEU A 256 0.21 -13.87 6.51
N ALA A 257 -0.78 -14.74 6.26
CA ALA A 257 -1.30 -15.66 7.28
C ALA A 257 -0.23 -16.67 7.74
N VAL A 258 0.56 -17.22 6.81
CA VAL A 258 1.69 -18.12 7.13
C VAL A 258 2.77 -17.40 7.93
N ILE A 259 3.10 -16.15 7.56
CA ILE A 259 4.07 -15.34 8.28
C ILE A 259 3.59 -15.04 9.71
N HIS A 260 2.32 -14.63 9.89
CA HIS A 260 1.76 -14.39 11.21
C HIS A 260 1.81 -15.64 12.08
N ALA A 261 1.44 -16.81 11.54
CA ALA A 261 1.53 -18.09 12.26
C ALA A 261 2.97 -18.42 12.70
N ALA A 262 3.96 -18.18 11.84
CA ALA A 262 5.38 -18.39 12.18
C ALA A 262 5.86 -17.43 13.29
N VAL A 263 5.44 -16.16 13.22
CA VAL A 263 5.75 -15.13 14.23
C VAL A 263 5.12 -15.49 15.57
N ASP A 264 3.86 -15.90 15.59
CA ASP A 264 3.13 -16.27 16.81
C ASP A 264 3.69 -17.55 17.44
N ALA A 265 4.16 -18.50 16.62
CA ALA A 265 4.86 -19.71 17.08
C ALA A 265 6.29 -19.42 17.59
N GLY A 266 6.85 -18.24 17.32
CA GLY A 266 8.24 -17.91 17.64
C GLY A 266 9.28 -18.72 16.86
N GLN A 267 8.89 -19.32 15.73
CA GLN A 267 9.74 -20.18 14.90
C GLN A 267 9.60 -19.78 13.43
N VAL A 268 10.71 -19.44 12.80
CA VAL A 268 10.76 -19.08 11.37
C VAL A 268 11.26 -20.28 10.57
N PRO A 269 10.40 -20.95 9.79
CA PRO A 269 10.83 -22.01 8.89
C PRO A 269 11.80 -21.49 7.81
N MET A 270 12.83 -22.24 7.50
CA MET A 270 13.86 -21.86 6.51
C MET A 270 13.29 -21.59 5.12
N ASN A 271 12.19 -22.24 4.74
CA ASN A 271 11.52 -22.00 3.47
C ASN A 271 10.94 -20.58 3.35
N LEU A 272 10.56 -19.94 4.46
CA LEU A 272 10.12 -18.53 4.41
C LEU A 272 11.27 -17.56 4.05
N LEU A 273 12.52 -17.89 4.43
CA LEU A 273 13.69 -17.11 4.01
C LEU A 273 13.97 -17.28 2.52
N ALA A 274 13.80 -18.50 1.98
CA ALA A 274 13.91 -18.75 0.54
C ALA A 274 12.78 -18.04 -0.23
N LEU A 275 11.57 -17.99 0.35
CA LEU A 275 10.42 -17.35 -0.25
C LEU A 275 10.59 -15.82 -0.39
N ASP A 276 11.33 -15.18 0.53
CA ASP A 276 11.67 -13.75 0.42
C ASP A 276 12.38 -13.43 -0.90
N ALA A 277 13.38 -14.25 -1.27
CA ALA A 277 14.10 -14.07 -2.53
C ALA A 277 13.20 -14.27 -3.76
N GLN A 278 12.27 -15.22 -3.72
CA GLN A 278 11.34 -15.49 -4.82
C GLN A 278 10.32 -14.34 -4.98
N VAL A 279 9.80 -13.81 -3.87
CA VAL A 279 8.91 -12.65 -3.87
C VAL A 279 9.64 -11.42 -4.38
N THR A 280 10.89 -11.22 -3.99
CA THR A 280 11.73 -10.12 -4.47
C THR A 280 12.01 -10.22 -5.97
N ASP A 281 12.28 -11.44 -6.49
CA ASP A 281 12.47 -11.67 -7.93
C ASP A 281 11.18 -11.41 -8.72
N CYS A 282 10.03 -11.81 -8.21
CA CYS A 282 8.73 -11.43 -8.78
C CYS A 282 8.54 -9.92 -8.81
N ASN A 283 8.91 -9.24 -7.73
CA ASN A 283 8.82 -7.78 -7.67
C ASN A 283 9.74 -7.09 -8.67
N ALA A 284 10.97 -7.59 -8.84
CA ALA A 284 11.92 -7.02 -9.80
C ALA A 284 11.35 -6.99 -11.24
N ALA A 285 10.67 -8.07 -11.65
CA ALA A 285 9.98 -8.13 -12.94
C ALA A 285 8.75 -7.20 -12.99
N LEU A 286 7.95 -7.19 -11.91
CA LEU A 286 6.71 -6.43 -11.82
C LEU A 286 6.97 -4.92 -11.83
N PHE A 287 7.96 -4.47 -11.06
CA PHE A 287 8.30 -3.06 -10.88
C PHE A 287 9.39 -2.55 -11.82
N ASP A 288 9.87 -3.40 -12.73
CA ASP A 288 10.85 -2.99 -13.73
C ASP A 288 12.13 -2.37 -13.13
N VAL A 289 12.66 -3.03 -12.11
CA VAL A 289 13.85 -2.56 -11.38
C VAL A 289 15.04 -2.34 -12.32
N ALA A 290 15.16 -3.15 -13.38
CA ALA A 290 16.21 -3.05 -14.40
C ALA A 290 16.18 -1.71 -15.17
N HIS A 291 15.05 -0.98 -15.16
CA HIS A 291 14.87 0.31 -15.82
C HIS A 291 14.42 1.39 -14.83
N ASP A 292 15.00 1.38 -13.63
CA ASP A 292 14.76 2.40 -12.59
C ASP A 292 13.26 2.62 -12.27
N PHE A 293 12.48 1.53 -12.27
CA PHE A 293 11.04 1.51 -11.98
C PHE A 293 10.15 2.19 -13.03
N HIS A 294 10.63 2.43 -14.25
CA HIS A 294 9.85 3.07 -15.31
C HIS A 294 8.55 2.32 -15.61
N GLY A 295 8.60 0.99 -15.74
CA GLY A 295 7.45 0.13 -16.01
C GLY A 295 6.66 -0.33 -14.77
N CYS A 296 6.83 0.31 -13.61
CA CYS A 296 6.26 -0.16 -12.34
C CYS A 296 4.72 -0.30 -12.37
N ILE A 297 4.00 0.72 -12.82
CA ILE A 297 2.52 0.70 -12.91
C ILE A 297 2.09 -0.20 -14.07
N ALA A 298 2.73 -0.05 -15.23
CA ALA A 298 2.42 -0.84 -16.42
C ALA A 298 2.65 -2.34 -16.20
N GLY A 299 3.65 -2.74 -15.41
CA GLY A 299 3.88 -4.14 -15.04
C GLY A 299 2.71 -4.72 -14.23
N CYS A 300 2.21 -3.97 -13.26
CA CYS A 300 1.01 -4.38 -12.51
C CYS A 300 -0.23 -4.45 -13.44
N HIS A 301 -0.42 -3.48 -14.32
CA HIS A 301 -1.50 -3.49 -15.30
C HIS A 301 -1.40 -4.70 -16.24
N GLU A 302 -0.19 -5.06 -16.68
CA GLU A 302 0.01 -6.22 -17.58
C GLU A 302 -0.40 -7.54 -16.91
N VAL A 303 -0.11 -7.73 -15.62
CA VAL A 303 -0.58 -8.92 -14.89
C VAL A 303 -2.11 -8.95 -14.87
N LEU A 304 -2.78 -7.86 -14.48
CA LEU A 304 -4.25 -7.81 -14.44
C LEU A 304 -4.87 -7.91 -15.85
N ARG A 305 -4.21 -7.39 -16.87
CA ARG A 305 -4.65 -7.56 -18.27
C ARG A 305 -4.58 -9.03 -18.70
N ARG A 306 -3.49 -9.74 -18.38
CA ARG A 306 -3.38 -11.18 -18.65
C ARG A 306 -4.46 -11.98 -17.92
N GLN A 307 -4.81 -11.58 -16.72
CA GLN A 307 -5.91 -12.17 -15.94
C GLN A 307 -7.30 -11.75 -16.44
N GLY A 308 -7.40 -10.78 -17.37
CA GLY A 308 -8.65 -10.28 -17.95
C GLY A 308 -9.42 -9.29 -17.08
N LEU A 309 -8.83 -8.83 -15.97
CA LEU A 309 -9.39 -7.78 -15.12
C LEU A 309 -9.24 -6.40 -15.73
N LEU A 310 -8.17 -6.13 -16.46
CA LEU A 310 -7.99 -4.94 -17.28
C LEU A 310 -8.07 -5.28 -18.76
N GLU A 311 -8.46 -4.32 -19.59
CA GLU A 311 -8.50 -4.48 -21.05
C GLU A 311 -7.16 -4.14 -21.69
N GLY A 312 -6.46 -3.13 -21.13
CA GLY A 312 -5.14 -2.69 -21.55
C GLY A 312 -4.27 -2.28 -20.38
N ILE A 313 -3.08 -1.80 -20.70
CA ILE A 313 -2.11 -1.31 -19.71
C ILE A 313 -2.04 0.22 -19.67
N TRP A 314 -3.10 0.88 -20.11
CA TRP A 314 -3.13 2.34 -20.27
C TRP A 314 -2.96 3.05 -18.94
N CYS A 315 -2.02 4.01 -18.94
CA CYS A 315 -1.83 4.98 -17.85
C CYS A 315 -2.30 6.35 -18.30
N LEU A 316 -2.54 7.28 -17.36
CA LEU A 316 -2.90 8.67 -17.68
C LEU A 316 -1.79 9.36 -18.47
N ASP A 317 -0.53 9.13 -18.09
CA ASP A 317 0.61 9.49 -18.92
C ASP A 317 0.79 8.46 -20.04
N PRO A 318 0.66 8.86 -21.33
CA PRO A 318 0.86 7.95 -22.43
C PRO A 318 2.29 7.41 -22.57
N ALA A 319 3.27 8.05 -21.94
CA ALA A 319 4.65 7.58 -21.92
C ALA A 319 4.89 6.42 -20.96
N GLU A 320 4.02 6.24 -19.96
CA GLU A 320 4.09 5.09 -19.05
C GLU A 320 3.66 3.81 -19.76
N GLY A 321 4.56 2.83 -19.83
CA GLY A 321 4.34 1.54 -20.47
C GLY A 321 5.37 0.52 -20.01
N LEU A 322 5.31 -0.68 -20.57
CA LEU A 322 6.32 -1.70 -20.29
C LEU A 322 7.64 -1.33 -20.96
N SER A 323 8.73 -1.49 -20.22
CA SER A 323 10.07 -1.38 -20.77
C SER A 323 10.42 -2.58 -21.66
N PRO A 324 11.44 -2.44 -22.54
CA PRO A 324 11.90 -3.54 -23.37
C PRO A 324 12.29 -4.76 -22.52
N GLY A 325 11.69 -5.93 -22.80
CA GLY A 325 11.96 -7.18 -22.08
C GLY A 325 11.11 -7.41 -20.82
N GLN A 326 10.47 -6.41 -20.27
CA GLN A 326 9.69 -6.56 -19.01
C GLN A 326 8.54 -7.58 -19.15
N ALA A 327 7.84 -7.62 -20.29
CA ALA A 327 6.79 -8.63 -20.53
C ALA A 327 7.32 -10.07 -20.49
N ALA A 328 8.56 -10.29 -20.96
CA ALA A 328 9.22 -11.59 -20.89
C ALA A 328 9.60 -11.95 -19.45
N GLU A 329 10.09 -10.99 -18.67
CA GLU A 329 10.40 -11.17 -17.24
C GLU A 329 9.15 -11.51 -16.42
N LEU A 330 8.02 -10.83 -16.66
CA LEU A 330 6.73 -11.19 -16.06
C LEU A 330 6.34 -12.64 -16.39
N SER A 331 6.54 -13.08 -17.66
CA SER A 331 6.27 -14.47 -18.04
C SER A 331 7.23 -15.45 -17.39
N ARG A 332 8.49 -15.05 -17.18
CA ARG A 332 9.49 -15.86 -16.48
C ARG A 332 9.06 -16.12 -15.03
N VAL A 333 8.77 -15.08 -14.26
CA VAL A 333 8.43 -15.22 -12.84
C VAL A 333 7.11 -15.97 -12.64
N GLN A 334 6.11 -15.78 -13.50
CA GLN A 334 4.86 -16.55 -13.45
C GLN A 334 5.10 -18.06 -13.68
N ARG A 335 6.00 -18.42 -14.60
CA ARG A 335 6.38 -19.81 -14.85
C ARG A 335 7.22 -20.40 -13.73
N ASP A 336 8.20 -19.62 -13.23
CA ASP A 336 9.20 -20.12 -12.27
C ASP A 336 8.62 -20.19 -10.84
N TYR A 337 7.63 -19.35 -10.51
CA TYR A 337 7.00 -19.28 -9.19
C TYR A 337 5.46 -19.39 -9.25
N PRO A 338 4.91 -20.50 -9.79
CA PRO A 338 3.45 -20.65 -9.96
C PRO A 338 2.69 -20.64 -8.63
N HIS A 339 3.36 -20.91 -7.51
CA HIS A 339 2.77 -20.84 -6.17
C HIS A 339 2.58 -19.41 -5.63
N LEU A 340 3.15 -18.40 -6.30
CA LEU A 340 2.99 -16.98 -5.95
C LEU A 340 1.95 -16.26 -6.82
N VAL A 341 1.36 -16.93 -7.81
CA VAL A 341 0.35 -16.35 -8.69
C VAL A 341 -1.04 -16.89 -8.38
N ASP A 342 -2.08 -16.10 -8.59
CA ASP A 342 -3.47 -16.43 -8.29
C ASP A 342 -4.38 -16.51 -9.54
N ASP A 343 -3.79 -16.84 -10.68
CA ASP A 343 -4.49 -16.88 -11.97
C ASP A 343 -5.74 -17.78 -11.94
N ASP A 344 -5.66 -18.94 -11.27
CA ASP A 344 -6.80 -19.86 -11.12
C ASP A 344 -7.95 -19.22 -10.32
N PHE A 345 -7.62 -18.50 -9.25
CA PHE A 345 -8.61 -17.79 -8.46
C PHE A 345 -9.29 -16.68 -9.27
N VAL A 346 -8.52 -15.92 -10.03
CA VAL A 346 -9.06 -14.87 -10.90
C VAL A 346 -9.92 -15.49 -12.01
N ALA A 347 -9.46 -16.55 -12.66
CA ALA A 347 -10.22 -17.24 -13.71
C ALA A 347 -11.57 -17.76 -13.22
N ALA A 348 -11.61 -18.30 -12.00
CA ALA A 348 -12.84 -18.83 -11.39
C ALA A 348 -13.86 -17.74 -11.02
N ASN A 349 -13.45 -16.50 -10.78
CA ASN A 349 -14.31 -15.46 -10.20
C ASN A 349 -14.48 -14.21 -11.07
N ARG A 350 -13.66 -14.02 -12.09
CA ARG A 350 -13.60 -12.81 -12.93
C ARG A 350 -14.95 -12.38 -13.47
N GLU A 351 -15.77 -13.31 -13.97
CA GLU A 351 -17.08 -12.99 -14.55
C GLU A 351 -18.04 -12.40 -13.51
N ARG A 352 -17.99 -12.91 -12.27
CA ARG A 352 -18.77 -12.36 -11.15
C ARG A 352 -18.32 -10.93 -10.80
N TRP A 353 -17.03 -10.64 -10.88
CA TRP A 353 -16.53 -9.30 -10.58
C TRP A 353 -16.84 -8.30 -11.69
N LEU A 354 -16.87 -8.74 -12.94
CA LEU A 354 -17.19 -7.92 -14.11
C LEU A 354 -18.71 -7.75 -14.34
N ALA A 355 -19.53 -8.51 -13.67
CA ALA A 355 -20.99 -8.32 -13.69
C ALA A 355 -21.39 -7.04 -12.93
#